data_c5ca180b698b3621785ca8d93a335ef7
#
_entry.id   c5ca180b698b3621785ca8d93a335ef7
#
_cell.length_a   1.000
_cell.length_b   1.000
_cell.length_c   1.000
_cell.angle_alpha   90.00
_cell.angle_beta   90.00
_cell.angle_gamma   90.00
#
_symmetry.space_group_name_H-M   'P 1'
#
loop_
_entity.id
_entity.type
_entity.pdbx_description
1 polymer ?
#
loop_
_entity_poly.entity_id
_entity_poly.type
_entity_poly.pdbx_seq_one_letter_code
_entity_poly.pdbx_strand_id
1 'polypeptide(L)'
;MTETAKMYGGSLYDLAAEEGLETRILGELDEVQKLLKQNPDYLRLLSTPSIPKKERCGLLDEALRGQVHLYVLNFLKILCEKGTLRELSGCARAYRIRYNQAHGILEATAISAVPLTEQQRVALHAKLESLTGKTIDLKTKVDAKVLGGIRLDIEGTELDGTVQNRLAALRRDIAAVTL
;
A
#
# COMPACT_ATOMS: atom_id res chain seq x y z
N MET A 1 -7.32 8.14 -2.21
CA MET A 1 -6.91 8.41 -0.80
C MET A 1 -7.46 9.78 -0.42
N THR A 2 -8.20 9.86 0.67
CA THR A 2 -8.81 11.11 1.16
C THR A 2 -7.77 12.01 1.84
N GLU A 3 -8.03 13.32 1.92
CA GLU A 3 -7.15 14.25 2.65
C GLU A 3 -7.07 13.89 4.15
N THR A 4 -8.19 13.45 4.71
CA THR A 4 -8.27 12.95 6.09
C THR A 4 -7.31 11.79 6.32
N ALA A 5 -7.30 10.81 5.41
CA ALA A 5 -6.39 9.65 5.50
C ALA A 5 -4.92 10.06 5.38
N LYS A 6 -4.58 11.01 4.51
CA LYS A 6 -3.22 11.54 4.39
C LYS A 6 -2.77 12.23 5.68
N MET A 7 -3.64 13.07 6.24
CA MET A 7 -3.34 13.82 7.47
C MET A 7 -3.12 12.87 8.64
N TYR A 8 -4.07 11.96 8.91
CA TYR A 8 -3.96 11.05 10.06
C TYR A 8 -2.82 10.05 9.91
N GLY A 9 -2.65 9.45 8.72
CA GLY A 9 -1.55 8.52 8.48
C GLY A 9 -0.18 9.20 8.53
N GLY A 10 -0.10 10.43 8.02
CA GLY A 10 1.10 11.24 8.10
C GLY A 10 1.47 11.62 9.52
N SER A 11 0.51 12.10 10.32
CA SER A 11 0.75 12.46 11.72
C SER A 11 1.16 11.25 12.57
N LEU A 12 0.58 10.08 12.31
CA LEU A 12 1.00 8.86 13.00
C LEU A 12 2.44 8.47 12.65
N TYR A 13 2.85 8.66 11.38
CA TYR A 13 4.22 8.43 10.96
C TYR A 13 5.19 9.40 11.66
N ASP A 14 4.87 10.69 11.66
CA ASP A 14 5.70 11.72 12.29
C ASP A 14 5.93 11.41 13.79
N LEU A 15 4.86 11.04 14.51
CA LEU A 15 4.93 10.61 15.91
C LEU A 15 5.77 9.34 16.10
N ALA A 16 5.63 8.36 15.21
CA ALA A 16 6.41 7.11 15.28
C ALA A 16 7.90 7.35 15.00
N ALA A 17 8.20 8.25 14.06
CA ALA A 17 9.57 8.58 13.66
C ALA A 17 10.33 9.32 14.78
N GLU A 18 9.65 10.18 15.55
CA GLU A 18 10.26 10.87 16.71
C GLU A 18 10.79 9.89 17.77
N GLU A 19 10.19 8.68 17.88
CA GLU A 19 10.57 7.66 18.84
C GLU A 19 11.28 6.44 18.23
N GLY A 20 11.56 6.44 16.93
CA GLY A 20 12.22 5.33 16.24
C GLY A 20 11.36 4.05 16.17
N LEU A 21 10.03 4.21 16.14
CA LEU A 21 9.05 3.12 16.15
C LEU A 21 8.40 2.87 14.78
N GLU A 22 8.86 3.54 13.72
CA GLU A 22 8.19 3.57 12.42
C GLU A 22 8.01 2.19 11.79
N THR A 23 9.02 1.33 11.90
CA THR A 23 8.96 -0.05 11.36
C THR A 23 7.96 -0.92 12.14
N ARG A 24 7.96 -0.78 13.47
CA ARG A 24 7.05 -1.51 14.34
C ARG A 24 5.60 -1.13 14.08
N ILE A 25 5.32 0.18 14.08
CA ILE A 25 3.96 0.71 13.86
C ILE A 25 3.45 0.33 12.48
N LEU A 26 4.31 0.33 11.43
CA LEU A 26 3.96 -0.12 10.10
C LEU A 26 3.49 -1.59 10.10
N GLY A 27 4.24 -2.48 10.76
CA GLY A 27 3.88 -3.89 10.89
C GLY A 27 2.56 -4.09 11.62
N GLU A 28 2.37 -3.40 12.75
CA GLU A 28 1.13 -3.46 13.54
C GLU A 28 -0.09 -2.93 12.76
N LEU A 29 0.07 -1.87 11.96
CA LEU A 29 -1.01 -1.37 11.07
C LEU A 29 -1.41 -2.41 10.02
N ASP A 30 -0.44 -3.14 9.45
CA ASP A 30 -0.72 -4.20 8.48
C ASP A 30 -1.47 -5.38 9.13
N GLU A 31 -1.08 -5.77 10.33
CA GLU A 31 -1.74 -6.84 11.09
C GLU A 31 -3.18 -6.46 11.44
N VAL A 32 -3.39 -5.25 11.95
CA VAL A 32 -4.74 -4.75 12.26
C VAL A 32 -5.61 -4.69 10.99
N GLN A 33 -5.06 -4.25 9.87
CA GLN A 33 -5.80 -4.24 8.61
C GLN A 33 -6.22 -5.66 8.18
N LYS A 34 -5.32 -6.65 8.32
CA LYS A 34 -5.64 -8.06 8.01
C LYS A 34 -6.74 -8.58 8.92
N LEU A 35 -6.63 -8.30 10.22
CA LEU A 35 -7.61 -8.69 11.22
C LEU A 35 -9.00 -8.12 10.90
N LEU A 36 -9.09 -6.83 10.60
CA LEU A 36 -10.37 -6.19 10.26
C LEU A 36 -10.95 -6.67 8.92
N LYS A 37 -10.10 -7.00 7.94
CA LYS A 37 -10.55 -7.61 6.67
C LYS A 37 -11.09 -9.03 6.86
N GLN A 38 -10.50 -9.80 7.76
CA GLN A 38 -10.95 -11.15 8.09
C GLN A 38 -12.22 -11.15 8.94
N ASN A 39 -12.50 -10.05 9.65
CA ASN A 39 -13.64 -9.89 10.54
C ASN A 39 -14.51 -8.67 10.13
N PRO A 40 -15.21 -8.72 9.00
CA PRO A 40 -15.98 -7.58 8.49
C PRO A 40 -17.14 -7.18 9.41
N ASP A 41 -17.70 -8.12 10.15
CA ASP A 41 -18.77 -7.85 11.13
C ASP A 41 -18.25 -7.05 12.32
N TYR A 42 -17.02 -7.28 12.75
CA TYR A 42 -16.37 -6.48 13.79
C TYR A 42 -16.14 -5.03 13.31
N LEU A 43 -15.69 -4.83 12.07
CA LEU A 43 -15.57 -3.50 11.48
C LEU A 43 -16.93 -2.80 11.38
N ARG A 44 -17.99 -3.55 11.04
CA ARG A 44 -19.36 -3.03 10.99
C ARG A 44 -19.84 -2.60 12.37
N LEU A 45 -19.62 -3.43 13.40
CA LEU A 45 -19.95 -3.13 14.79
C LEU A 45 -19.29 -1.83 15.25
N LEU A 46 -17.99 -1.68 15.05
CA LEU A 46 -17.22 -0.49 15.40
C LEU A 46 -17.64 0.78 14.61
N SER A 47 -18.26 0.60 13.45
CA SER A 47 -18.73 1.70 12.59
C SER A 47 -20.20 2.03 12.78
N THR A 48 -20.92 1.32 13.65
CA THR A 48 -22.37 1.47 13.83
C THR A 48 -22.69 2.68 14.71
N PRO A 49 -23.41 3.71 14.21
CA PRO A 49 -23.66 4.93 14.97
C PRO A 49 -24.57 4.74 16.19
N SER A 50 -25.41 3.69 16.22
CA SER A 50 -26.31 3.40 17.34
C SER A 50 -25.56 2.92 18.60
N ILE A 51 -24.32 2.47 18.48
CA ILE A 51 -23.51 2.06 19.61
C ILE A 51 -22.75 3.30 20.15
N PRO A 52 -22.80 3.57 21.45
CA PRO A 52 -22.07 4.68 22.06
C PRO A 52 -20.57 4.63 21.75
N LYS A 53 -19.96 5.79 21.48
CA LYS A 53 -18.52 5.87 21.15
C LYS A 53 -17.64 5.19 22.20
N LYS A 54 -17.99 5.38 23.49
CA LYS A 54 -17.25 4.80 24.62
C LYS A 54 -17.24 3.27 24.57
N GLU A 55 -18.37 2.64 24.23
CA GLU A 55 -18.46 1.18 24.09
C GLU A 55 -17.62 0.68 22.92
N ARG A 56 -17.72 1.35 21.75
CA ARG A 56 -16.91 1.00 20.58
C ARG A 56 -15.42 1.09 20.84
N CYS A 57 -14.96 2.13 21.56
CA CYS A 57 -13.57 2.25 21.99
C CYS A 57 -13.19 1.17 23.02
N GLY A 58 -14.12 0.78 23.90
CA GLY A 58 -13.92 -0.33 24.84
C GLY A 58 -13.67 -1.66 24.14
N LEU A 59 -14.43 -1.95 23.09
CA LEU A 59 -14.23 -3.15 22.26
C LEU A 59 -12.84 -3.20 21.60
N LEU A 60 -12.31 -2.04 21.17
CA LEU A 60 -10.94 -1.95 20.67
C LEU A 60 -9.91 -2.20 21.76
N ASP A 61 -10.16 -1.69 22.99
CA ASP A 61 -9.28 -1.98 24.13
C ASP A 61 -9.26 -3.46 24.48
N GLU A 62 -10.41 -4.11 24.55
CA GLU A 62 -10.50 -5.54 24.86
C GLU A 62 -9.79 -6.41 23.81
N ALA A 63 -9.93 -6.06 22.52
CA ALA A 63 -9.37 -6.84 21.44
C ALA A 63 -7.87 -6.64 21.23
N LEU A 64 -7.35 -5.42 21.43
CA LEU A 64 -6.02 -5.05 20.97
C LEU A 64 -5.07 -4.59 22.08
N ARG A 65 -5.55 -4.38 23.30
CA ARG A 65 -4.69 -3.96 24.42
C ARG A 65 -3.62 -5.00 24.72
N GLY A 66 -2.36 -4.58 24.69
CA GLY A 66 -1.20 -5.45 24.90
C GLY A 66 -0.77 -6.25 23.66
N GLN A 67 -1.54 -6.21 22.56
CA GLN A 67 -1.19 -6.84 21.30
C GLN A 67 -0.53 -5.85 20.32
N VAL A 68 -0.92 -4.57 20.40
CA VAL A 68 -0.36 -3.50 19.59
C VAL A 68 0.19 -2.39 20.46
N HIS A 69 1.07 -1.57 19.89
CA HIS A 69 1.60 -0.39 20.56
C HIS A 69 0.51 0.62 20.91
N LEU A 70 0.69 1.36 21.98
CA LEU A 70 -0.30 2.33 22.46
C LEU A 70 -0.68 3.37 21.40
N TYR A 71 0.26 3.77 20.55
CA TYR A 71 0.00 4.72 19.46
C TYR A 71 -0.99 4.16 18.43
N VAL A 72 -0.85 2.89 18.04
CA VAL A 72 -1.79 2.23 17.13
C VAL A 72 -3.17 2.12 17.77
N LEU A 73 -3.23 1.70 19.03
CA LEU A 73 -4.50 1.58 19.75
C LEU A 73 -5.21 2.93 19.87
N ASN A 74 -4.51 3.99 20.28
CA ASN A 74 -5.09 5.33 20.39
C ASN A 74 -5.50 5.88 19.03
N PHE A 75 -4.70 5.63 17.99
CA PHE A 75 -5.03 5.98 16.62
C PHE A 75 -6.34 5.35 16.15
N LEU A 76 -6.53 4.05 16.38
CA LEU A 76 -7.77 3.35 16.06
C LEU A 76 -8.97 3.90 16.84
N LYS A 77 -8.79 4.25 18.10
CA LYS A 77 -9.83 4.89 18.92
C LYS A 77 -10.24 6.25 18.33
N ILE A 78 -9.28 7.08 17.94
CA ILE A 78 -9.54 8.38 17.30
C ILE A 78 -10.37 8.17 16.01
N LEU A 79 -9.99 7.23 15.15
CA LEU A 79 -10.74 6.91 13.95
C LEU A 79 -12.15 6.39 14.27
N CYS A 80 -12.30 5.59 15.31
CA CYS A 80 -13.58 5.07 15.78
C CYS A 80 -14.49 6.19 16.32
N GLU A 81 -13.98 7.08 17.14
CA GLU A 81 -14.70 8.23 17.69
C GLU A 81 -15.18 9.20 16.61
N LYS A 82 -14.34 9.43 15.60
CA LYS A 82 -14.66 10.28 14.45
C LYS A 82 -15.56 9.58 13.42
N GLY A 83 -15.82 8.28 13.57
CA GLY A 83 -16.62 7.50 12.61
C GLY A 83 -15.89 7.26 11.28
N THR A 84 -14.59 7.42 11.25
CA THR A 84 -13.74 7.30 10.05
C THR A 84 -12.91 6.02 10.03
N LEU A 85 -13.27 5.00 10.79
CA LEU A 85 -12.50 3.74 10.89
C LEU A 85 -12.36 3.04 9.52
N ARG A 86 -13.31 3.24 8.60
CA ARG A 86 -13.22 2.75 7.22
C ARG A 86 -12.06 3.35 6.42
N GLU A 87 -11.56 4.50 6.84
CA GLU A 87 -10.39 5.17 6.25
C GLU A 87 -9.05 4.56 6.69
N LEU A 88 -9.05 3.58 7.61
CA LEU A 88 -7.83 2.93 8.12
C LEU A 88 -6.90 2.48 6.99
N SER A 89 -7.45 1.87 5.94
CA SER A 89 -6.64 1.43 4.79
C SER A 89 -5.96 2.60 4.05
N GLY A 90 -6.65 3.74 3.96
CA GLY A 90 -6.09 4.96 3.42
C GLY A 90 -5.00 5.56 4.32
N CYS A 91 -5.24 5.55 5.63
CA CYS A 91 -4.26 6.05 6.62
C CYS A 91 -2.99 5.20 6.63
N ALA A 92 -3.11 3.88 6.64
CA ALA A 92 -1.95 2.99 6.60
C ALA A 92 -1.17 3.11 5.28
N ARG A 93 -1.87 3.36 4.15
CA ARG A 93 -1.22 3.68 2.88
C ARG A 93 -0.45 5.00 2.95
N ALA A 94 -1.01 6.04 3.56
CA ALA A 94 -0.34 7.32 3.74
C ALA A 94 0.90 7.19 4.64
N TYR A 95 0.78 6.41 5.72
CA TYR A 95 1.90 6.05 6.60
C TYR A 95 3.03 5.37 5.81
N ARG A 96 2.70 4.33 5.04
CA ARG A 96 3.65 3.57 4.22
C ARG A 96 4.36 4.44 3.18
N ILE A 97 3.65 5.35 2.53
CA ILE A 97 4.25 6.29 1.58
C ILE A 97 5.34 7.13 2.27
N ARG A 98 5.06 7.69 3.45
CA ARG A 98 6.05 8.46 4.21
C ARG A 98 7.22 7.60 4.69
N TYR A 99 6.93 6.40 5.19
CA TYR A 99 7.95 5.43 5.57
C TYR A 99 8.89 5.11 4.40
N ASN A 100 8.34 4.78 3.25
CA ASN A 100 9.10 4.45 2.06
C ASN A 100 9.96 5.63 1.59
N GLN A 101 9.41 6.85 1.59
CA GLN A 101 10.15 8.07 1.23
C GLN A 101 11.33 8.31 2.17
N ALA A 102 11.14 8.17 3.48
CA ALA A 102 12.19 8.39 4.47
C ALA A 102 13.30 7.33 4.41
N HIS A 103 12.95 6.08 4.07
CA HIS A 103 13.89 4.95 4.00
C HIS A 103 14.45 4.70 2.59
N GLY A 104 14.13 5.55 1.61
CA GLY A 104 14.59 5.36 0.22
C GLY A 104 14.07 4.08 -0.42
N ILE A 105 12.87 3.62 -0.02
CA ILE A 105 12.21 2.44 -0.58
C ILE A 105 11.29 2.87 -1.71
N LEU A 106 11.33 2.16 -2.83
CA LEU A 106 10.49 2.41 -4.00
C LEU A 106 9.60 1.20 -4.26
N GLU A 107 8.29 1.40 -4.19
CA GLU A 107 7.33 0.34 -4.53
C GLU A 107 7.24 0.20 -6.05
N ALA A 108 7.49 -1.01 -6.55
CA ALA A 108 7.33 -1.37 -7.95
C ALA A 108 6.39 -2.57 -8.09
N THR A 109 5.45 -2.50 -9.02
CA THR A 109 4.59 -3.64 -9.36
C THR A 109 4.89 -4.10 -10.78
N ALA A 110 5.37 -5.34 -10.92
CA ALA A 110 5.57 -5.96 -12.22
C ALA A 110 4.32 -6.76 -12.60
N ILE A 111 3.71 -6.41 -13.73
CA ILE A 111 2.52 -7.06 -14.26
C ILE A 111 2.92 -7.83 -15.53
N SER A 112 2.67 -9.13 -15.56
CA SER A 112 3.04 -10.03 -16.65
C SER A 112 1.90 -10.97 -17.01
N ALA A 113 1.90 -11.51 -18.23
CA ALA A 113 0.90 -12.47 -18.71
C ALA A 113 0.95 -13.82 -17.96
N VAL A 114 2.14 -14.22 -17.53
CA VAL A 114 2.42 -15.47 -16.80
C VAL A 114 3.24 -15.16 -15.55
N PRO A 115 3.20 -16.02 -14.53
CA PRO A 115 4.02 -15.82 -13.34
C PRO A 115 5.50 -15.70 -13.70
N LEU A 116 6.19 -14.71 -13.13
CA LEU A 116 7.63 -14.58 -13.28
C LEU A 116 8.34 -15.71 -12.52
N THR A 117 9.36 -16.28 -13.13
CA THR A 117 10.25 -17.22 -12.44
C THR A 117 11.05 -16.47 -11.36
N GLU A 118 11.56 -17.21 -10.37
CA GLU A 118 12.37 -16.61 -9.32
C GLU A 118 13.62 -15.89 -9.87
N GLN A 119 14.27 -16.49 -10.88
CA GLN A 119 15.41 -15.88 -11.56
C GLN A 119 15.04 -14.56 -12.24
N GLN A 120 13.89 -14.51 -12.91
CA GLN A 120 13.40 -13.28 -13.55
C GLN A 120 13.05 -12.21 -12.51
N ARG A 121 12.45 -12.60 -11.39
CA ARG A 121 12.12 -11.69 -10.28
C ARG A 121 13.38 -11.08 -9.68
N VAL A 122 14.41 -11.89 -9.40
CA VAL A 122 15.69 -11.42 -8.86
C VAL A 122 16.41 -10.51 -9.85
N ALA A 123 16.46 -10.89 -11.14
CA ALA A 123 17.11 -10.07 -12.17
C ALA A 123 16.39 -8.72 -12.36
N LEU A 124 15.05 -8.71 -12.33
CA LEU A 124 14.25 -7.49 -12.44
C LEU A 124 14.49 -6.58 -11.22
N HIS A 125 14.49 -7.15 -10.01
CA HIS A 125 14.75 -6.43 -8.77
C HIS A 125 16.13 -5.73 -8.81
N ALA A 126 17.19 -6.50 -9.09
CA ALA A 126 18.55 -5.96 -9.19
C ALA A 126 18.68 -4.87 -10.26
N LYS A 127 17.99 -5.04 -11.40
CA LYS A 127 17.99 -4.04 -12.47
C LYS A 127 17.30 -2.76 -12.03
N LEU A 128 16.17 -2.84 -11.35
CA LEU A 128 15.46 -1.67 -10.83
C LEU A 128 16.30 -0.94 -9.77
N GLU A 129 16.93 -1.65 -8.84
CA GLU A 129 17.83 -1.06 -7.85
C GLU A 129 19.01 -0.34 -8.50
N SER A 130 19.62 -0.97 -9.52
CA SER A 130 20.76 -0.34 -10.24
C SER A 130 20.36 0.93 -11.01
N LEU A 131 19.11 1.02 -11.47
CA LEU A 131 18.61 2.17 -12.22
C LEU A 131 18.14 3.32 -11.32
N THR A 132 17.58 2.98 -10.15
CA THR A 132 16.97 3.98 -9.26
C THR A 132 17.88 4.41 -8.11
N GLY A 133 18.87 3.59 -7.77
CA GLY A 133 19.72 3.78 -6.58
C GLY A 133 18.97 3.65 -5.26
N LYS A 134 17.74 3.10 -5.28
CA LYS A 134 16.88 2.91 -4.10
C LYS A 134 16.63 1.43 -3.85
N THR A 135 16.25 1.11 -2.63
CA THR A 135 15.75 -0.23 -2.28
C THR A 135 14.39 -0.46 -2.93
N ILE A 136 14.19 -1.60 -3.59
CA ILE A 136 12.96 -1.90 -4.33
C ILE A 136 12.07 -2.87 -3.55
N ASP A 137 10.83 -2.47 -3.25
CA ASP A 137 9.76 -3.39 -2.84
C ASP A 137 9.02 -3.88 -4.09
N LEU A 138 9.45 -5.02 -4.66
CA LEU A 138 8.92 -5.57 -5.91
C LEU A 138 7.74 -6.50 -5.66
N LYS A 139 6.55 -6.07 -6.07
CA LYS A 139 5.33 -6.89 -6.12
C LYS A 139 5.13 -7.44 -7.52
N THR A 140 4.67 -8.67 -7.64
CA THR A 140 4.35 -9.28 -8.94
C THR A 140 2.86 -9.56 -9.04
N LYS A 141 2.27 -9.26 -10.21
CA LYS A 141 0.87 -9.52 -10.51
C LYS A 141 0.74 -10.19 -11.89
N VAL A 142 -0.11 -11.18 -11.97
CA VAL A 142 -0.43 -11.84 -13.26
C VAL A 142 -1.71 -11.23 -13.82
N ASP A 143 -1.66 -10.79 -15.07
CA ASP A 143 -2.82 -10.29 -15.83
C ASP A 143 -2.76 -10.86 -17.26
N ALA A 144 -3.68 -11.78 -17.57
CA ALA A 144 -3.78 -12.42 -18.87
C ALA A 144 -4.07 -11.45 -20.04
N LYS A 145 -4.47 -10.20 -19.74
CA LYS A 145 -4.66 -9.17 -20.76
C LYS A 145 -3.35 -8.61 -21.31
N VAL A 146 -2.24 -8.84 -20.62
CA VAL A 146 -0.90 -8.46 -21.09
C VAL A 146 -0.47 -9.44 -22.17
N LEU A 147 -0.36 -8.98 -23.42
CA LEU A 147 0.05 -9.80 -24.59
C LEU A 147 1.58 -10.01 -24.62
N GLY A 148 2.16 -10.56 -23.53
CA GLY A 148 3.59 -10.80 -23.42
C GLY A 148 4.40 -9.57 -23.01
N GLY A 149 5.60 -9.79 -22.44
CA GLY A 149 6.43 -8.76 -21.83
C GLY A 149 6.02 -8.46 -20.38
N ILE A 150 6.58 -7.36 -19.85
CA ILE A 150 6.33 -6.91 -18.48
C ILE A 150 5.92 -5.44 -18.53
N ARG A 151 4.84 -5.13 -17.83
CA ARG A 151 4.45 -3.76 -17.50
C ARG A 151 4.89 -3.48 -16.06
N LEU A 152 5.57 -2.37 -15.85
CA LEU A 152 6.01 -1.91 -14.54
C LEU A 152 5.18 -0.70 -14.12
N ASP A 153 4.62 -0.74 -12.94
CA ASP A 153 4.03 0.41 -12.26
C ASP A 153 4.96 0.78 -11.10
N ILE A 154 5.52 1.97 -11.16
CA ILE A 154 6.44 2.51 -10.16
C ILE A 154 5.82 3.80 -9.62
N GLU A 155 5.34 3.76 -8.38
CA GLU A 155 4.69 4.90 -7.71
C GLU A 155 3.56 5.55 -8.54
N GLY A 156 2.84 4.77 -9.35
CA GLY A 156 1.77 5.25 -10.24
C GLY A 156 2.25 5.71 -11.61
N THR A 157 3.53 5.60 -11.92
CA THR A 157 4.08 5.80 -13.26
C THR A 157 4.17 4.45 -13.97
N GLU A 158 3.41 4.28 -15.04
CA GLU A 158 3.42 3.05 -15.83
C GLU A 158 4.55 3.09 -16.87
N LEU A 159 5.44 2.10 -16.80
CA LEU A 159 6.43 1.80 -17.84
C LEU A 159 5.98 0.54 -18.57
N ASP A 160 5.43 0.71 -19.75
CA ASP A 160 4.88 -0.39 -20.54
C ASP A 160 5.91 -0.95 -21.54
N GLY A 161 6.58 -2.03 -21.12
CA GLY A 161 7.51 -2.83 -21.95
C GLY A 161 6.83 -4.00 -22.67
N THR A 162 5.51 -4.01 -22.79
CA THR A 162 4.78 -5.13 -23.43
C THR A 162 4.99 -5.16 -24.94
N VAL A 163 4.84 -6.36 -25.52
CA VAL A 163 4.87 -6.56 -26.98
C VAL A 163 3.77 -5.73 -27.66
N GLN A 164 2.62 -5.57 -27.01
CA GLN A 164 1.50 -4.77 -27.49
C GLN A 164 1.90 -3.30 -27.70
N ASN A 165 2.60 -2.72 -26.75
CA ASN A 165 3.04 -1.32 -26.85
C ASN A 165 4.14 -1.14 -27.90
N ARG A 166 5.06 -2.13 -28.03
CA ARG A 166 6.07 -2.15 -29.10
C ARG A 166 5.45 -2.23 -30.49
N LEU A 167 4.43 -3.08 -30.67
CA LEU A 167 3.69 -3.19 -31.93
C LEU A 167 2.91 -1.92 -32.24
N ALA A 168 2.29 -1.28 -31.23
CA ALA A 168 1.60 -0.01 -31.40
C ALA A 168 2.56 1.14 -31.78
N ALA A 169 3.78 1.13 -31.23
CA ALA A 169 4.83 2.10 -31.60
C ALA A 169 5.27 1.88 -33.07
N LEU A 170 5.60 0.65 -33.45
CA LEU A 170 5.96 0.29 -34.83
C LEU A 170 4.87 0.68 -35.84
N ARG A 171 3.60 0.44 -35.48
CA ARG A 171 2.46 0.80 -36.36
C ARG A 171 2.32 2.31 -36.55
N ARG A 172 2.62 3.11 -35.53
CA ARG A 172 2.66 4.58 -35.62
C ARG A 172 3.81 5.06 -36.49
N ASP A 173 5.00 4.45 -36.34
CA ASP A 173 6.18 4.81 -37.11
C ASP A 173 5.99 4.49 -38.60
N ILE A 174 5.39 3.34 -38.92
CA ILE A 174 5.03 2.96 -40.32
C ILE A 174 3.99 3.93 -40.88
N ALA A 175 2.97 4.28 -40.11
CA ALA A 175 1.94 5.23 -40.57
C ALA A 175 2.50 6.67 -40.80
N ALA A 176 3.54 7.07 -40.04
CA ALA A 176 4.19 8.35 -40.20
C ALA A 176 5.13 8.41 -41.42
N VAL A 177 5.58 7.27 -41.95
CA VAL A 177 6.45 7.18 -43.15
C VAL A 177 5.63 7.08 -44.44
N THR A 178 4.32 6.77 -44.33
CA THR A 178 3.45 6.55 -45.52
C THR A 178 2.63 7.78 -45.92
N LEU A 179 2.91 8.94 -45.35
CA LEU A 179 2.41 10.29 -45.69
C LEU A 179 3.56 11.14 -46.20
#